data_d7d2ec5e589b02d1eaa74e4058e3bfee
#
_entry.id   d7d2ec5e589b02d1eaa74e4058e3bfee
#
_cell.length_a   1.000
_cell.length_b   1.000
_cell.length_c   1.000
_cell.angle_alpha   90.00
_cell.angle_beta   90.00
_cell.angle_gamma   90.00
#
_symmetry.space_group_name_H-M   'P 1'
#
loop_
_entity.id
_entity.type
_entity.pdbx_description
1 polymer ?
#
loop_
_entity_poly.entity_id
_entity_poly.type
_entity_poly.pdbx_seq_one_letter_code
_entity_poly.pdbx_strand_id
1 'polypeptide(L)'
;MRADALAASGRLGETLVAAFRSRVPVLSGRPLRSAGFRVLKSPDIPSALIELGFLSSAEDRARLTDPEWRDRAIAAVVAAVEGWAAARPAPRVAAE
;
A
#
# COMPACT_ATOMS: atom_id res chain seq x y z
N MET A 1 -4.92 -16.73 1.75
CA MET A 1 -4.82 -15.71 2.84
C MET A 1 -6.03 -15.83 3.73
N ARG A 2 -5.85 -15.79 5.02
CA ARG A 2 -6.94 -15.86 5.99
C ARG A 2 -7.82 -14.62 5.90
N ALA A 3 -9.09 -14.75 6.28
CA ALA A 3 -10.06 -13.66 6.15
C ALA A 3 -9.67 -12.39 6.93
N ASP A 4 -9.11 -12.55 8.13
CA ASP A 4 -8.64 -11.42 8.94
C ASP A 4 -7.42 -10.72 8.32
N ALA A 5 -6.49 -11.50 7.75
CA ALA A 5 -5.34 -10.93 7.03
C ALA A 5 -5.78 -10.26 5.74
N LEU A 6 -6.77 -10.83 5.03
CA LEU A 6 -7.31 -10.24 3.81
C LEU A 6 -8.00 -8.90 4.11
N ALA A 7 -8.81 -8.84 5.17
CA ALA A 7 -9.46 -7.59 5.59
C ALA A 7 -8.44 -6.53 6.00
N ALA A 8 -7.40 -6.93 6.74
CA ALA A 8 -6.32 -6.03 7.14
C ALA A 8 -5.54 -5.51 5.93
N SER A 9 -5.31 -6.36 4.93
CA SER A 9 -4.68 -5.96 3.67
C SER A 9 -5.52 -4.95 2.90
N GLY A 10 -6.84 -5.13 2.89
CA GLY A 10 -7.76 -4.18 2.27
C GLY A 10 -7.69 -2.80 2.92
N ARG A 11 -7.66 -2.76 4.25
CA ARG A 11 -7.51 -1.51 4.99
C ARG A 11 -6.15 -0.85 4.74
N LEU A 12 -5.09 -1.64 4.65
CA LEU A 12 -3.76 -1.13 4.28
C LEU A 12 -3.79 -0.49 2.90
N GLY A 13 -4.40 -1.17 1.92
CA GLY A 13 -4.54 -0.66 0.56
C GLY A 13 -5.32 0.66 0.52
N GLU A 14 -6.43 0.75 1.23
CA GLU A 14 -7.23 1.98 1.32
C GLU A 14 -6.44 3.12 1.96
N THR A 15 -5.69 2.82 3.02
CA THR A 15 -4.85 3.82 3.70
C THR A 15 -3.73 4.31 2.77
N LEU A 16 -3.12 3.41 2.01
CA LEU A 16 -2.11 3.76 1.01
C LEU A 16 -2.68 4.68 -0.07
N VAL A 17 -3.85 4.33 -0.63
CA VAL A 17 -4.50 5.16 -1.65
C VAL A 17 -4.79 6.56 -1.11
N ALA A 18 -5.33 6.66 0.10
CA ALA A 18 -5.63 7.95 0.74
C ALA A 18 -4.36 8.78 0.95
N ALA A 19 -3.29 8.15 1.43
CA ALA A 19 -2.01 8.84 1.66
C ALA A 19 -1.39 9.35 0.36
N PHE A 20 -1.45 8.56 -0.70
CA PHE A 20 -0.97 8.98 -2.01
C PHE A 20 -1.80 10.12 -2.60
N ARG A 21 -3.12 10.04 -2.51
CA ARG A 21 -4.01 11.10 -3.01
C ARG A 21 -3.74 12.45 -2.36
N SER A 22 -3.33 12.46 -1.11
CA SER A 22 -3.02 13.72 -0.40
C SER A 22 -1.63 14.27 -0.72
N ARG A 23 -0.74 13.49 -1.31
CA ARG A 23 0.67 13.87 -1.52
C ARG A 23 1.13 13.83 -2.97
N VAL A 24 0.66 12.84 -3.73
CA VAL A 24 1.08 12.63 -5.12
C VAL A 24 -0.15 12.26 -5.95
N PRO A 25 -0.15 12.57 -7.27
CA PRO A 25 -1.22 12.11 -8.14
C PRO A 25 -1.23 10.58 -8.19
N VAL A 26 -2.43 9.99 -8.18
CA VAL A 26 -2.65 8.56 -8.38
C VAL A 26 -3.41 8.34 -9.68
N LEU A 27 -3.39 7.10 -10.17
CA LEU A 27 -4.14 6.73 -11.36
C LEU A 27 -5.62 7.02 -11.17
N SER A 28 -6.25 7.58 -12.21
CA SER A 28 -7.70 7.69 -12.27
C SER A 28 -8.33 6.31 -12.38
N GLY A 29 -9.58 6.16 -11.95
CA GLY A 29 -10.29 4.90 -12.00
C GLY A 29 -10.16 4.12 -10.69
N ARG A 30 -9.72 2.86 -10.78
CA ARG A 30 -9.63 1.97 -9.61
C ARG A 30 -8.18 1.78 -9.17
N PRO A 31 -7.65 2.67 -8.33
CA PRO A 31 -6.26 2.53 -7.85
C PRO A 31 -6.07 1.34 -6.91
N LEU A 32 -7.12 0.89 -6.23
CA LEU A 32 -7.05 -0.27 -5.37
C LEU A 32 -7.66 -1.48 -6.07
N ARG A 33 -6.87 -2.52 -6.24
CA ARG A 33 -7.29 -3.78 -6.86
C ARG A 33 -6.85 -4.96 -6.01
N SER A 34 -7.62 -6.03 -6.07
CA SER A 34 -7.28 -7.28 -5.42
C SER A 34 -7.01 -8.35 -6.47
N ALA A 35 -5.94 -9.12 -6.27
CA ALA A 35 -5.58 -10.22 -7.15
C ALA A 35 -4.82 -11.30 -6.38
N GLY A 36 -4.89 -12.54 -6.88
CA GLY A 36 -4.25 -13.68 -6.25
C GLY A 36 -2.80 -13.86 -6.68
N PHE A 37 -1.96 -12.85 -6.50
CA PHE A 37 -0.53 -12.95 -6.81
C PHE A 37 0.19 -13.85 -5.81
N ARG A 38 1.12 -14.68 -6.31
CA ARG A 38 1.87 -15.61 -5.47
C ARG A 38 2.61 -14.91 -4.32
N VAL A 39 3.19 -13.74 -4.60
CA VAL A 39 3.95 -12.97 -3.63
C VAL A 39 3.08 -12.48 -2.47
N LEU A 40 1.76 -12.37 -2.67
CA LEU A 40 0.81 -11.89 -1.66
C LEU A 40 0.02 -13.02 -0.99
N LYS A 41 0.44 -14.27 -1.15
CA LYS A 41 -0.30 -15.43 -0.65
C LYS A 41 0.14 -15.92 0.74
N SER A 42 0.85 -15.11 1.51
CA SER A 42 1.11 -15.48 2.90
C SER A 42 -0.22 -15.50 3.66
N PRO A 43 -0.57 -16.62 4.31
CA PRO A 43 -1.92 -16.78 4.87
C PRO A 43 -2.20 -15.86 6.06
N ASP A 44 -1.18 -15.48 6.81
CA ASP A 44 -1.36 -14.77 8.09
C ASP A 44 -0.86 -13.34 8.09
N ILE A 45 -0.23 -12.90 7.01
CA ILE A 45 0.43 -11.59 6.95
C ILE A 45 -0.33 -10.67 6.02
N PRO A 46 -0.85 -9.53 6.51
CA PRO A 46 -1.42 -8.50 5.64
C PRO A 46 -0.38 -8.02 4.63
N SER A 47 -0.78 -7.88 3.37
CA SER A 47 0.16 -7.60 2.30
C SER A 47 -0.47 -6.67 1.27
N ALA A 48 0.36 -5.84 0.65
CA ALA A 48 -0.02 -4.98 -0.45
C ALA A 48 1.12 -4.86 -1.45
N LEU A 49 0.79 -4.83 -2.73
CA LEU A 49 1.74 -4.53 -3.80
C LEU A 49 1.45 -3.11 -4.28
N ILE A 50 2.47 -2.27 -4.27
CA ILE A 50 2.33 -0.87 -4.69
C ILE A 50 3.04 -0.70 -6.03
N GLU A 51 2.27 -0.35 -7.06
CA GLU A 51 2.82 -0.02 -8.37
C GLU A 51 2.90 1.50 -8.49
N LEU A 52 4.11 2.03 -8.58
CA LEU A 52 4.36 3.48 -8.57
C LEU A 52 4.35 4.09 -9.97
N GLY A 53 4.41 3.28 -11.01
CA GLY A 53 4.37 3.75 -12.40
C GLY A 53 4.87 2.69 -13.36
N PHE A 54 4.78 3.01 -14.64
CA PHE A 54 5.19 2.12 -15.71
C PHE A 54 6.43 2.68 -16.41
N LEU A 55 7.46 1.87 -16.57
CA LEU A 55 8.69 2.30 -17.25
C LEU A 55 8.47 2.61 -18.73
N SER A 56 7.40 2.10 -19.33
CA SER A 56 7.01 2.41 -20.70
C SER A 56 6.42 3.82 -20.87
N SER A 57 6.01 4.46 -19.79
CA SER A 57 5.45 5.81 -19.80
C SER A 57 6.56 6.83 -19.56
N ALA A 58 6.72 7.78 -20.47
CA ALA A 58 7.70 8.87 -20.31
C ALA A 58 7.39 9.74 -19.09
N GLU A 59 6.10 9.99 -18.83
CA GLU A 59 5.68 10.78 -17.67
C GLU A 59 6.01 10.04 -16.36
N ASP A 60 5.76 8.75 -16.30
CA ASP A 60 6.07 7.93 -15.13
C ASP A 60 7.58 7.85 -14.90
N ARG A 61 8.37 7.69 -15.98
CA ARG A 61 9.82 7.68 -15.86
C ARG A 61 10.35 8.99 -15.29
N ALA A 62 9.79 10.11 -15.72
CA ALA A 62 10.17 11.42 -15.21
C ALA A 62 9.92 11.53 -13.70
N ARG A 63 8.77 11.03 -13.23
CA ARG A 63 8.45 11.00 -11.79
C ARG A 63 9.36 10.06 -11.03
N LEU A 64 9.56 8.84 -11.54
CA LEU A 64 10.36 7.82 -10.87
C LEU A 64 11.84 8.20 -10.75
N THR A 65 12.32 9.09 -11.60
CA THR A 65 13.70 9.60 -11.57
C THR A 65 13.82 10.96 -10.89
N ASP A 66 12.70 11.55 -10.46
CA ASP A 66 12.68 12.82 -9.75
C ASP A 66 12.82 12.58 -8.23
N PRO A 67 13.91 13.04 -7.59
CA PRO A 67 14.11 12.82 -6.16
C PRO A 67 12.99 13.41 -5.30
N GLU A 68 12.46 14.57 -5.63
CA GLU A 68 11.37 15.18 -4.87
C GLU A 68 10.10 14.34 -4.94
N TRP A 69 9.78 13.82 -6.11
CA TRP A 69 8.61 12.96 -6.28
C TRP A 69 8.78 11.67 -5.48
N ARG A 70 9.97 11.05 -5.55
CA ARG A 70 10.27 9.84 -4.79
C ARG A 70 10.16 10.07 -3.29
N ASP A 71 10.64 11.20 -2.80
CA ASP A 71 10.54 11.53 -1.37
C ASP A 71 9.08 11.67 -0.94
N ARG A 72 8.23 12.29 -1.75
CA ARG A 72 6.80 12.37 -1.47
C ARG A 72 6.13 10.99 -1.48
N ALA A 73 6.50 10.15 -2.44
CA ALA A 73 5.98 8.79 -2.52
C ALA A 73 6.38 7.96 -1.29
N ILE A 74 7.64 8.03 -0.89
CA ILE A 74 8.14 7.35 0.31
C ILE A 74 7.41 7.87 1.55
N ALA A 75 7.26 9.18 1.69
CA ALA A 75 6.53 9.76 2.82
C ALA A 75 5.08 9.28 2.87
N ALA A 76 4.43 9.11 1.71
CA ALA A 76 3.08 8.57 1.64
C ALA A 76 3.02 7.13 2.13
N VAL A 77 3.97 6.29 1.72
CA VAL A 77 4.05 4.89 2.17
C VAL A 77 4.26 4.82 3.68
N VAL A 78 5.22 5.58 4.19
CA VAL A 78 5.52 5.59 5.63
C VAL A 78 4.31 6.04 6.44
N ALA A 79 3.67 7.14 6.05
CA ALA A 79 2.49 7.65 6.74
C ALA A 79 1.33 6.64 6.71
N ALA A 80 1.14 5.98 5.57
CA ALA A 80 0.08 4.98 5.43
C ALA A 80 0.32 3.77 6.34
N VAL A 81 1.54 3.23 6.33
CA VAL A 81 1.87 2.06 7.15
C VAL A 81 1.80 2.40 8.63
N GLU A 82 2.31 3.54 9.06
CA GLU A 82 2.23 3.98 10.45
C GLU A 82 0.79 4.16 10.90
N GLY A 83 -0.04 4.84 10.12
CA GLY A 83 -1.44 5.05 10.44
C GLY A 83 -2.23 3.74 10.48
N TRP A 84 -1.99 2.87 9.52
CA TRP A 84 -2.61 1.55 9.46
C TRP A 84 -2.21 0.69 10.66
N ALA A 85 -0.93 0.65 11.00
CA ALA A 85 -0.43 -0.12 12.13
C ALA A 85 -0.97 0.39 13.47
N ALA A 86 -1.05 1.71 13.64
CA ALA A 86 -1.58 2.33 14.84
C ALA A 86 -3.08 2.07 15.03
N ALA A 87 -3.83 1.90 13.94
CA ALA A 87 -5.27 1.62 13.99
C ALA A 87 -5.59 0.15 14.22
N ARG A 88 -4.60 -0.75 14.15
CA ARG A 88 -4.84 -2.17 14.40
C ARG A 88 -4.93 -2.45 15.89
N PRO A 89 -5.82 -3.38 16.30
CA PRO A 89 -5.82 -3.83 17.67
C PRO A 89 -4.50 -4.53 18.01
N ALA A 90 -4.08 -4.44 19.26
CA ALA A 90 -2.90 -5.15 19.73
C ALA A 90 -3.05 -6.66 19.47
N PRO A 91 -1.97 -7.36 19.08
CA PRO A 91 -2.04 -8.80 18.90
C PRO A 91 -2.48 -9.47 20.20
N ARG A 92 -3.35 -10.48 20.07
CA ARG A 92 -3.69 -11.31 21.23
C ARG A 92 -2.50 -12.18 21.59
N VAL A 93 -2.07 -12.04 22.82
CA VAL A 93 -1.10 -12.98 23.37
C VAL A 93 -1.88 -14.25 23.72
N ALA A 94 -1.42 -15.40 23.23
CA ALA A 94 -2.05 -16.66 23.56
C ALA A 94 -2.01 -16.87 25.07
N ALA A 95 -3.18 -17.17 25.64
CA ALA A 95 -3.24 -17.55 27.06
C ALA A 95 -2.60 -18.93 27.23
N GLU A 96 -1.62 -19.02 28.07
CA GLU A 96 -0.95 -20.29 28.36
C GLU A 96 -1.38 -20.86 29.69
#